data_4565aa8f831b62d694e98169609a766a
#
_entry.id   4565aa8f831b62d694e98169609a766a
#
_cell.length_a   1.000
_cell.length_b   1.000
_cell.length_c   1.000
_cell.angle_alpha   90.00
_cell.angle_beta   90.00
_cell.angle_gamma   90.00
#
_symmetry.space_group_name_H-M   'P 1'
#
loop_
_entity.id
_entity.type
_entity.pdbx_description
1 polymer ?
#
loop_
_entity_poly.entity_id
_entity_poly.type
_entity_poly.pdbx_seq_one_letter_code
_entity_poly.pdbx_strand_id
1 'polypeptide(L)'
;MANSDLIISPFQYNPGSSSDVVTYLQGIKGGDENGTYLVVGANNSSGPDPVGLVYQGPLDAVQSNGVSGSGVWTIISVPEGFDAAGTSVYGPDRLVGDDLVNYVGAFTRDLDDLTPTAEDPAIVGFTYVGSKDGSTTTGWNEVQGVTQSGGLATYTFVHSVDGGLAVGNADQADRDAKTGYFSLSSTAFVVDIETGEQTLIRYPGDRNPLVTHTAYGIWDNEDGSYTIAGGSGSVLDSSEEDSDLVVADAYLIDYDPVTGRFSNYQTFAYNNGEDGVDLITHFEGIYRDDHGIYYLPATSVSFNGDRDLATASVATVERNCDGSFEEMAEWSDLDVIKSGTDVESILSTGNSIFANQVVGFANYPVDGGSETLESLGFVASLA
;
A
#
# COMPACT_ATOMS: atom_id res chain seq x y z
N MET A 1 6.71 3.64 -25.95
CA MET A 1 7.80 4.67 -25.93
C MET A 1 9.03 4.01 -25.36
N ALA A 2 10.24 4.24 -25.91
CA ALA A 2 11.46 3.60 -25.41
C ALA A 2 11.69 4.03 -23.96
N ASN A 3 11.98 3.07 -23.07
CA ASN A 3 12.38 3.28 -21.67
C ASN A 3 13.45 4.38 -21.60
N SER A 4 13.03 5.60 -21.31
CA SER A 4 13.93 6.70 -21.06
C SER A 4 14.20 6.72 -19.56
N ASP A 5 15.37 6.18 -19.21
CA ASP A 5 16.14 6.46 -17.99
C ASP A 5 15.37 6.50 -16.67
N LEU A 6 14.57 5.46 -16.38
CA LEU A 6 14.06 5.22 -15.03
C LEU A 6 15.27 5.05 -14.08
N ILE A 7 15.42 5.93 -13.11
CA ILE A 7 16.49 5.84 -12.11
C ILE A 7 15.92 5.20 -10.87
N ILE A 8 16.33 3.97 -10.59
CA ILE A 8 15.98 3.25 -9.37
C ILE A 8 17.20 3.23 -8.44
N SER A 9 16.99 3.64 -7.20
CA SER A 9 18.02 3.67 -6.17
C SER A 9 17.57 2.96 -4.92
N PRO A 10 18.40 2.10 -4.31
CA PRO A 10 18.14 1.58 -2.98
C PRO A 10 17.97 2.71 -1.98
N PHE A 11 16.91 2.66 -1.19
CA PHE A 11 16.63 3.64 -0.17
C PHE A 11 16.21 2.93 1.12
N GLN A 12 17.11 2.92 2.11
CA GLN A 12 16.94 2.04 3.26
C GLN A 12 17.45 2.67 4.57
N TYR A 13 16.90 2.19 5.66
CA TYR A 13 17.37 2.44 7.02
C TYR A 13 17.94 1.15 7.62
N ASN A 14 19.26 0.99 7.53
CA ASN A 14 19.99 -0.16 8.05
C ASN A 14 21.25 0.29 8.81
N PRO A 15 21.09 0.94 9.99
CA PRO A 15 22.23 1.42 10.77
C PRO A 15 23.01 0.21 11.31
N GLY A 16 24.17 -0.09 10.77
CA GLY A 16 24.99 -1.24 11.12
C GLY A 16 25.19 -2.23 9.99
N SER A 17 24.52 -2.03 8.84
CA SER A 17 24.69 -2.80 7.60
C SER A 17 24.54 -4.31 7.79
N SER A 18 23.57 -4.73 8.60
CA SER A 18 23.22 -6.15 8.76
C SER A 18 22.45 -6.65 7.53
N SER A 19 22.78 -7.86 7.05
CA SER A 19 22.04 -8.49 5.95
C SER A 19 20.60 -8.87 6.32
N ASP A 20 20.28 -8.91 7.60
CA ASP A 20 18.99 -9.37 8.12
C ASP A 20 17.99 -8.21 8.32
N VAL A 21 18.44 -6.96 8.09
CA VAL A 21 17.58 -5.77 8.24
C VAL A 21 16.94 -5.43 6.92
N VAL A 22 15.62 -5.38 6.93
CA VAL A 22 14.79 -5.02 5.78
C VAL A 22 14.08 -3.70 6.04
N THR A 23 14.06 -2.83 5.04
CA THR A 23 13.27 -1.60 5.02
C THR A 23 12.15 -1.73 3.99
N TYR A 24 10.92 -1.63 4.45
CA TYR A 24 9.72 -1.62 3.62
C TYR A 24 9.22 -0.19 3.51
N LEU A 25 9.36 0.44 2.33
CA LEU A 25 8.83 1.77 2.07
C LEU A 25 7.38 1.64 1.59
N GLN A 26 6.47 2.35 2.24
CA GLN A 26 5.03 2.17 2.05
C GLN A 26 4.33 3.42 1.54
N GLY A 27 4.74 4.61 1.97
CA GLY A 27 4.07 5.85 1.62
C GLY A 27 5.03 7.00 1.37
N ILE A 28 4.64 7.93 0.50
CA ILE A 28 5.39 9.13 0.18
C ILE A 28 4.46 10.32 -0.05
N LYS A 29 4.84 11.49 0.46
CA LYS A 29 4.23 12.80 0.17
C LYS A 29 5.32 13.86 0.02
N GLY A 30 4.95 15.04 -0.50
CA GLY A 30 5.84 16.21 -0.51
C GLY A 30 6.20 16.67 0.89
N GLY A 31 7.43 17.10 1.08
CA GLY A 31 7.90 17.72 2.31
C GLY A 31 7.59 19.23 2.37
N ASP A 32 8.04 19.87 3.47
CA ASP A 32 7.80 21.29 3.71
C ASP A 32 8.58 22.21 2.75
N GLU A 33 9.70 21.72 2.24
CA GLU A 33 10.57 22.44 1.32
C GLU A 33 10.60 21.79 -0.06
N ASN A 34 10.77 22.59 -1.10
CA ASN A 34 10.91 22.08 -2.46
C ASN A 34 12.06 21.06 -2.56
N GLY A 35 11.77 19.89 -3.12
CA GLY A 35 12.75 18.80 -3.26
C GLY A 35 12.97 18.00 -1.98
N THR A 36 12.16 18.19 -0.96
CA THR A 36 12.10 17.32 0.22
C THR A 36 10.82 16.47 0.20
N TYR A 37 10.88 15.34 0.89
CA TYR A 37 9.81 14.36 0.94
C TYR A 37 9.61 13.85 2.37
N LEU A 38 8.41 13.41 2.63
CA LEU A 38 8.03 12.63 3.79
C LEU A 38 7.76 11.20 3.31
N VAL A 39 8.63 10.27 3.70
CA VAL A 39 8.50 8.85 3.35
C VAL A 39 8.25 8.05 4.62
N VAL A 40 7.30 7.13 4.56
CA VAL A 40 6.96 6.27 5.68
C VAL A 40 7.08 4.79 5.32
N GLY A 41 7.17 3.95 6.35
CA GLY A 41 7.29 2.52 6.14
C GLY A 41 7.49 1.75 7.43
N ALA A 42 8.17 0.62 7.32
CA ALA A 42 8.52 -0.24 8.43
C ALA A 42 9.94 -0.79 8.31
N ASN A 43 10.50 -1.20 9.42
CA ASN A 43 11.83 -1.79 9.50
C ASN A 43 11.90 -2.84 10.61
N ASN A 44 12.62 -3.93 10.38
CA ASN A 44 12.81 -5.00 11.35
C ASN A 44 14.16 -4.97 12.09
N SER A 45 14.85 -3.81 12.12
CA SER A 45 16.18 -3.71 12.75
C SER A 45 16.20 -3.91 14.26
N SER A 46 15.06 -3.78 14.92
CA SER A 46 14.96 -3.87 16.39
C SER A 46 14.57 -5.26 16.89
N GLY A 47 14.31 -6.22 16.00
CA GLY A 47 13.87 -7.55 16.37
C GLY A 47 12.97 -8.21 15.32
N PRO A 48 12.25 -9.28 15.66
CA PRO A 48 11.32 -9.94 14.74
C PRO A 48 10.11 -9.07 14.40
N ASP A 49 9.73 -8.18 15.30
CA ASP A 49 8.58 -7.29 15.13
C ASP A 49 9.02 -5.99 14.45
N PRO A 50 8.30 -5.53 13.43
CA PRO A 50 8.65 -4.32 12.71
C PRO A 50 8.43 -3.07 13.58
N VAL A 51 9.26 -2.06 13.36
CA VAL A 51 9.05 -0.70 13.88
C VAL A 51 8.68 0.22 12.73
N GLY A 52 7.78 1.16 12.97
CA GLY A 52 7.42 2.18 12.00
C GLY A 52 8.61 3.10 11.70
N LEU A 53 8.75 3.50 10.45
CA LEU A 53 9.77 4.43 10.00
C LEU A 53 9.15 5.68 9.39
N VAL A 54 9.79 6.80 9.64
CA VAL A 54 9.54 8.07 8.94
C VAL A 54 10.87 8.66 8.51
N TYR A 55 10.95 9.08 7.26
CA TYR A 55 12.06 9.85 6.71
C TYR A 55 11.58 11.22 6.27
N GLN A 56 12.36 12.25 6.58
CA GLN A 56 12.12 13.62 6.14
C GLN A 56 13.39 14.18 5.50
N GLY A 57 13.30 14.54 4.23
CA GLY A 57 14.44 15.11 3.50
C GLY A 57 14.42 14.85 2.01
N PRO A 58 15.51 15.21 1.31
CA PRO A 58 15.67 14.92 -0.10
C PRO A 58 15.91 13.42 -0.35
N LEU A 59 15.40 12.89 -1.47
CA LEU A 59 15.61 11.50 -1.89
C LEU A 59 16.94 11.38 -2.67
N ASP A 60 18.02 11.79 -2.06
CA ASP A 60 19.35 11.73 -2.67
C ASP A 60 20.01 10.35 -2.45
N ALA A 61 20.93 10.01 -3.35
CA ALA A 61 21.66 8.74 -3.32
C ALA A 61 22.76 8.69 -2.24
N VAL A 62 22.78 9.66 -1.32
CA VAL A 62 23.78 9.68 -0.23
C VAL A 62 23.54 8.50 0.69
N GLN A 63 24.56 7.68 0.87
CA GLN A 63 24.53 6.58 1.83
C GLN A 63 25.65 6.74 2.85
N SER A 64 25.29 6.59 4.12
CA SER A 64 26.25 6.57 5.22
C SER A 64 25.90 5.48 6.22
N ASN A 65 26.81 4.53 6.42
CA ASN A 65 26.66 3.43 7.38
C ASN A 65 25.34 2.63 7.20
N GLY A 66 24.94 2.34 5.95
CA GLY A 66 23.72 1.60 5.64
C GLY A 66 22.42 2.43 5.69
N VAL A 67 22.51 3.75 5.87
CA VAL A 67 21.37 4.66 5.90
C VAL A 67 21.38 5.54 4.66
N SER A 68 20.27 5.55 3.91
CA SER A 68 20.10 6.34 2.69
C SER A 68 19.51 7.71 2.98
N GLY A 69 19.82 8.66 2.08
CA GLY A 69 19.34 10.04 2.13
C GLY A 69 20.10 10.93 3.10
N SER A 70 20.15 12.23 2.81
CA SER A 70 20.78 13.24 3.69
C SER A 70 19.82 13.82 4.75
N GLY A 71 18.55 13.37 4.73
CA GLY A 71 17.52 13.80 5.68
C GLY A 71 17.57 13.06 7.02
N VAL A 72 16.46 13.11 7.74
CA VAL A 72 16.33 12.54 9.08
C VAL A 72 15.40 11.35 9.07
N TRP A 73 15.88 10.22 9.58
CA TRP A 73 15.08 9.05 9.88
C TRP A 73 14.62 9.06 11.34
N THR A 74 13.38 8.72 11.55
CA THR A 74 12.76 8.61 12.87
C THR A 74 12.06 7.26 12.99
N ILE A 75 12.27 6.57 14.11
CA ILE A 75 11.52 5.36 14.47
C ILE A 75 10.24 5.80 15.17
N ILE A 76 9.12 5.25 14.70
CA ILE A 76 7.80 5.46 15.29
C ILE A 76 7.25 4.13 15.77
N SER A 77 6.70 4.13 16.98
CA SER A 77 6.00 2.98 17.54
C SER A 77 4.70 3.44 18.19
N VAL A 78 3.68 2.63 18.09
CA VAL A 78 2.42 2.84 18.80
C VAL A 78 2.73 2.90 20.30
N PRO A 79 2.11 3.85 21.06
CA PRO A 79 2.41 4.04 22.49
C PRO A 79 2.12 2.80 23.33
N GLU A 80 2.80 2.70 24.47
CA GLU A 80 2.48 1.71 25.50
C GLU A 80 1.00 1.85 25.92
N GLY A 81 0.28 0.74 25.96
CA GLY A 81 -1.16 0.70 26.28
C GLY A 81 -2.04 0.27 25.10
N PHE A 82 -1.45 0.17 23.88
CA PHE A 82 -2.13 -0.43 22.72
C PHE A 82 -1.82 -1.93 22.55
N ASP A 83 -1.00 -2.52 23.42
CA ASP A 83 -0.55 -3.92 23.34
C ASP A 83 0.08 -4.26 21.97
N ALA A 84 0.84 -3.32 21.41
CA ALA A 84 1.45 -3.46 20.10
C ALA A 84 2.80 -4.19 20.19
N ALA A 85 2.94 -5.28 19.45
CA ALA A 85 4.22 -5.97 19.23
C ALA A 85 5.03 -5.29 18.11
N GLY A 86 4.39 -4.98 16.98
CA GLY A 86 5.03 -4.34 15.83
C GLY A 86 4.21 -3.20 15.26
N THR A 87 4.86 -2.23 14.60
CA THR A 87 4.21 -1.07 13.98
C THR A 87 4.67 -0.92 12.54
N SER A 88 3.73 -0.67 11.62
CA SER A 88 4.00 -0.33 10.23
C SER A 88 3.22 0.93 9.85
N VAL A 89 3.89 1.92 9.28
CA VAL A 89 3.27 3.17 8.80
C VAL A 89 3.12 3.06 7.30
N TYR A 90 1.90 3.26 6.78
CA TYR A 90 1.59 3.09 5.35
C TYR A 90 1.38 4.41 4.63
N GLY A 91 0.69 5.35 5.23
CA GLY A 91 0.34 6.61 4.56
C GLY A 91 0.65 7.84 5.41
N PRO A 92 1.35 8.85 4.83
CA PRO A 92 1.38 10.20 5.35
C PRO A 92 0.36 11.06 4.59
N ASP A 93 -0.29 11.99 5.31
CA ASP A 93 -1.09 13.04 4.69
C ASP A 93 -0.21 14.17 4.14
N ARG A 94 -0.80 15.02 3.30
CA ARG A 94 -0.19 16.27 2.87
C ARG A 94 0.13 17.13 4.10
N LEU A 95 1.33 17.70 4.11
CA LEU A 95 1.72 18.59 5.18
C LEU A 95 0.95 19.91 5.05
N VAL A 96 0.04 20.16 5.96
CA VAL A 96 -0.69 21.43 6.06
C VAL A 96 0.03 22.30 7.08
N GLY A 97 0.85 23.26 6.62
CA GLY A 97 1.27 24.49 7.29
C GLY A 97 1.72 24.52 8.75
N ASP A 98 1.33 23.56 9.54
CA ASP A 98 1.67 23.38 10.96
C ASP A 98 2.59 22.17 11.10
N ASP A 99 3.38 22.09 12.18
CA ASP A 99 4.28 20.95 12.46
C ASP A 99 3.55 19.62 12.71
N LEU A 100 2.28 19.51 12.34
CA LEU A 100 1.44 18.34 12.48
C LEU A 100 1.31 17.56 11.17
N VAL A 101 1.16 16.25 11.30
CA VAL A 101 0.92 15.31 10.20
C VAL A 101 -0.20 14.35 10.59
N ASN A 102 -0.79 13.73 9.57
CA ASN A 102 -1.59 12.54 9.73
C ASN A 102 -0.76 11.35 9.26
N TYR A 103 -0.61 10.34 10.10
CA TYR A 103 -0.10 9.04 9.71
C TYR A 103 -1.19 7.99 9.85
N VAL A 104 -1.17 7.03 8.96
CA VAL A 104 -2.01 5.83 9.06
C VAL A 104 -1.16 4.59 8.88
N GLY A 105 -1.64 3.47 9.39
CA GLY A 105 -0.92 2.23 9.31
C GLY A 105 -1.62 1.10 10.04
N ALA A 106 -0.82 0.14 10.46
CA ALA A 106 -1.28 -0.97 11.29
C ALA A 106 -0.23 -1.35 12.32
N PHE A 107 -0.67 -1.99 13.40
CA PHE A 107 0.20 -2.64 14.36
C PHE A 107 -0.26 -4.07 14.62
N THR A 108 0.69 -4.93 14.90
CA THR A 108 0.43 -6.31 15.33
C THR A 108 0.25 -6.34 16.83
N ARG A 109 -0.64 -7.21 17.33
CA ARG A 109 -0.77 -7.49 18.76
C ARG A 109 -0.03 -8.76 19.12
N ASP A 110 0.49 -8.80 20.34
CA ASP A 110 1.04 -10.01 20.94
C ASP A 110 -0.14 -10.85 21.45
N LEU A 111 -0.56 -11.84 20.66
CA LEU A 111 -1.69 -12.69 21.01
C LEU A 111 -1.20 -13.83 21.92
N ASP A 112 -1.79 -13.92 23.12
CA ASP A 112 -1.58 -15.05 24.03
C ASP A 112 -2.06 -16.39 23.44
N ASP A 113 -3.01 -16.34 22.50
CA ASP A 113 -3.54 -17.49 21.77
C ASP A 113 -3.34 -17.30 20.25
N LEU A 114 -2.89 -18.32 19.54
CA LEU A 114 -2.53 -18.24 18.12
C LEU A 114 -3.72 -18.09 17.17
N THR A 115 -4.93 -17.97 17.68
CA THR A 115 -6.15 -17.84 16.86
C THR A 115 -6.76 -16.46 17.05
N PRO A 116 -6.56 -15.52 16.11
CA PRO A 116 -7.13 -14.20 16.20
C PRO A 116 -8.67 -14.26 16.13
N THR A 117 -9.31 -13.37 16.87
CA THR A 117 -10.77 -13.20 16.87
C THR A 117 -11.13 -11.73 16.62
N ALA A 118 -12.41 -11.45 16.38
CA ALA A 118 -12.90 -10.07 16.27
C ALA A 118 -12.78 -9.28 17.59
N GLU A 119 -12.76 -9.97 18.74
CA GLU A 119 -12.57 -9.37 20.07
C GLU A 119 -11.08 -9.21 20.40
N ASP A 120 -10.23 -10.04 19.82
CA ASP A 120 -8.79 -10.04 19.97
C ASP A 120 -8.12 -10.14 18.57
N PRO A 121 -8.12 -9.04 17.79
CA PRO A 121 -7.59 -9.02 16.44
C PRO A 121 -6.07 -9.07 16.42
N ALA A 122 -5.51 -9.81 15.45
CA ALA A 122 -4.06 -9.94 15.30
C ALA A 122 -3.40 -8.66 14.75
N ILE A 123 -4.12 -7.94 13.89
CA ILE A 123 -3.65 -6.69 13.31
C ILE A 123 -4.74 -5.64 13.44
N VAL A 124 -4.37 -4.48 13.96
CA VAL A 124 -5.26 -3.34 14.17
C VAL A 124 -4.73 -2.16 13.38
N GLY A 125 -5.60 -1.54 12.61
CA GLY A 125 -5.30 -0.29 11.95
C GLY A 125 -5.15 0.85 12.94
N PHE A 126 -4.45 1.91 12.56
CA PHE A 126 -4.41 3.13 13.34
C PHE A 126 -4.49 4.39 12.47
N THR A 127 -4.96 5.46 13.09
CA THR A 127 -4.77 6.83 12.63
C THR A 127 -3.96 7.59 13.69
N TYR A 128 -3.12 8.50 13.26
CA TYR A 128 -2.31 9.35 14.11
C TYR A 128 -2.36 10.79 13.62
N VAL A 129 -2.68 11.71 14.51
CA VAL A 129 -2.62 13.15 14.26
C VAL A 129 -1.67 13.77 15.29
N GLY A 130 -0.55 14.27 14.84
CA GLY A 130 0.44 14.79 15.80
C GLY A 130 1.75 15.26 15.15
N SER A 131 2.80 15.34 15.95
CA SER A 131 4.12 15.73 15.52
C SER A 131 4.71 14.76 14.48
N LYS A 132 5.51 15.28 13.56
CA LYS A 132 6.14 14.50 12.47
C LYS A 132 7.04 13.36 12.97
N ASP A 133 7.59 13.49 14.16
CA ASP A 133 8.43 12.49 14.81
C ASP A 133 7.66 11.46 15.64
N GLY A 134 6.33 11.50 15.61
CA GLY A 134 5.48 10.57 16.37
C GLY A 134 5.50 10.75 17.89
N SER A 135 6.13 11.79 18.41
CA SER A 135 6.30 11.99 19.85
C SER A 135 5.01 12.42 20.58
N THR A 136 3.97 12.80 19.84
CA THR A 136 2.67 13.15 20.44
C THR A 136 1.91 11.87 20.80
N THR A 137 1.79 11.57 22.10
CA THR A 137 1.18 10.31 22.55
C THR A 137 -0.35 10.30 22.52
N THR A 138 -1.00 11.46 22.41
CA THR A 138 -2.47 11.59 22.46
C THR A 138 -3.17 11.57 21.10
N GLY A 139 -2.39 11.53 20.01
CA GLY A 139 -2.94 11.59 18.64
C GLY A 139 -3.23 10.23 18.00
N TRP A 140 -3.00 9.14 18.71
CA TRP A 140 -3.18 7.77 18.23
C TRP A 140 -4.60 7.28 18.47
N ASN A 141 -5.23 6.73 17.45
CA ASN A 141 -6.54 6.09 17.53
C ASN A 141 -6.49 4.73 16.84
N GLU A 142 -7.05 3.72 17.47
CA GLU A 142 -7.25 2.40 16.85
C GLU A 142 -8.38 2.46 15.83
N VAL A 143 -8.18 1.72 14.73
CA VAL A 143 -9.19 1.48 13.71
C VAL A 143 -9.36 -0.02 13.56
N GLN A 144 -10.51 -0.53 13.96
CA GLN A 144 -10.91 -1.89 13.65
C GLN A 144 -11.97 -1.85 12.55
N GLY A 145 -11.65 -2.47 11.40
CA GLY A 145 -12.50 -2.44 10.23
C GLY A 145 -13.75 -3.28 10.40
N VAL A 146 -14.79 -2.90 9.66
CA VAL A 146 -16.06 -3.65 9.59
C VAL A 146 -16.07 -4.47 8.29
N THR A 147 -16.36 -5.76 8.41
CA THR A 147 -16.47 -6.66 7.27
C THR A 147 -17.79 -6.47 6.51
N GLN A 148 -17.93 -7.03 5.32
CA GLN A 148 -19.17 -6.98 4.54
C GLN A 148 -20.37 -7.57 5.28
N SER A 149 -20.16 -8.54 6.16
CA SER A 149 -21.20 -9.14 6.99
C SER A 149 -21.62 -8.26 8.18
N GLY A 150 -20.92 -7.15 8.42
CA GLY A 150 -21.18 -6.23 9.53
C GLY A 150 -20.48 -6.63 10.84
N GLY A 151 -19.64 -7.66 10.83
CA GLY A 151 -18.79 -8.02 11.96
C GLY A 151 -17.50 -7.21 11.98
N LEU A 152 -16.79 -7.22 13.11
CA LEU A 152 -15.46 -6.65 13.22
C LEU A 152 -14.42 -7.59 12.60
N ALA A 153 -13.42 -7.01 11.95
CA ALA A 153 -12.33 -7.75 11.29
C ALA A 153 -11.29 -8.27 12.30
N THR A 154 -10.63 -9.37 11.94
CA THR A 154 -9.47 -9.90 12.66
C THR A 154 -8.15 -9.27 12.23
N TYR A 155 -8.14 -8.67 11.05
CA TYR A 155 -7.01 -7.92 10.49
C TYR A 155 -7.53 -6.63 9.88
N THR A 156 -6.94 -5.50 10.26
CA THR A 156 -7.28 -4.19 9.71
C THR A 156 -6.03 -3.45 9.33
N PHE A 157 -6.00 -2.96 8.11
CA PHE A 157 -4.93 -2.13 7.57
C PHE A 157 -5.51 -0.80 7.11
N VAL A 158 -4.89 0.32 7.50
CA VAL A 158 -5.22 1.65 6.98
C VAL A 158 -4.05 2.09 6.14
N HIS A 159 -4.24 2.16 4.81
CA HIS A 159 -3.14 2.25 3.85
C HIS A 159 -2.78 3.66 3.44
N SER A 160 -3.75 4.55 3.30
CA SER A 160 -3.52 5.90 2.79
C SER A 160 -4.45 6.90 3.45
N VAL A 161 -4.02 8.15 3.52
CA VAL A 161 -4.78 9.26 4.09
C VAL A 161 -4.56 10.51 3.25
N ASP A 162 -5.63 11.27 2.99
CA ASP A 162 -5.58 12.58 2.35
C ASP A 162 -6.83 13.39 2.74
N GLY A 163 -6.66 14.68 3.05
CA GLY A 163 -7.76 15.60 3.34
C GLY A 163 -8.65 15.23 4.52
N GLY A 164 -8.13 14.47 5.51
CA GLY A 164 -8.89 14.05 6.69
C GLY A 164 -9.66 12.74 6.53
N LEU A 165 -9.64 12.12 5.35
CA LEU A 165 -10.17 10.77 5.12
C LEU A 165 -9.02 9.79 4.91
N ALA A 166 -9.20 8.57 5.39
CA ALA A 166 -8.27 7.47 5.14
C ALA A 166 -8.99 6.27 4.53
N VAL A 167 -8.23 5.43 3.82
CA VAL A 167 -8.73 4.20 3.23
C VAL A 167 -7.93 3.00 3.70
N GLY A 168 -8.59 1.84 3.68
CA GLY A 168 -7.97 0.61 4.09
C GLY A 168 -8.82 -0.60 3.77
N ASN A 169 -8.40 -1.74 4.30
CA ASN A 169 -9.16 -2.98 4.22
C ASN A 169 -9.29 -3.69 5.57
N ALA A 170 -10.43 -4.32 5.71
CA ALA A 170 -10.84 -5.13 6.83
C ALA A 170 -10.88 -6.59 6.37
N ASP A 171 -9.94 -7.40 6.84
CA ASP A 171 -9.78 -8.76 6.42
C ASP A 171 -10.27 -9.73 7.48
N GLN A 172 -10.98 -10.75 7.05
CA GLN A 172 -11.42 -11.83 7.90
C GLN A 172 -10.81 -13.13 7.40
N ALA A 173 -10.10 -13.83 8.28
CA ALA A 173 -9.67 -15.17 8.00
C ALA A 173 -10.85 -16.13 8.24
N ASP A 174 -11.46 -16.61 7.17
CA ASP A 174 -12.43 -17.68 7.23
C ASP A 174 -11.74 -19.03 7.00
N ARG A 175 -11.83 -19.89 8.00
CA ARG A 175 -11.38 -21.26 7.84
C ARG A 175 -12.52 -22.09 7.25
N ASP A 176 -12.36 -22.54 6.01
CA ASP A 176 -13.27 -23.54 5.45
C ASP A 176 -13.24 -24.81 6.30
N ALA A 177 -14.38 -25.16 6.89
CA ALA A 177 -14.52 -26.31 7.76
C ALA A 177 -14.29 -27.67 7.01
N LYS A 178 -14.35 -27.68 5.67
CA LYS A 178 -14.17 -28.88 4.86
C LYS A 178 -12.75 -29.06 4.38
N THR A 179 -12.08 -28.00 3.95
CA THR A 179 -10.75 -28.06 3.34
C THR A 179 -9.64 -27.69 4.31
N GLY A 180 -9.95 -26.96 5.37
CA GLY A 180 -8.97 -26.41 6.30
C GLY A 180 -8.15 -25.26 5.75
N TYR A 181 -8.41 -24.81 4.51
CA TYR A 181 -7.79 -23.63 3.92
C TYR A 181 -8.34 -22.36 4.53
N PHE A 182 -7.48 -21.36 4.68
CA PHE A 182 -7.90 -20.02 5.05
C PHE A 182 -8.23 -19.26 3.76
N SER A 183 -9.44 -18.74 3.65
CA SER A 183 -9.76 -17.71 2.69
C SER A 183 -9.72 -16.37 3.42
N LEU A 184 -9.03 -15.40 2.85
CA LEU A 184 -9.09 -14.01 3.30
C LEU A 184 -10.15 -13.32 2.45
N SER A 185 -11.23 -12.85 3.10
CA SER A 185 -12.15 -11.92 2.47
C SER A 185 -11.79 -10.51 2.89
N SER A 186 -11.43 -9.66 1.94
CA SER A 186 -11.12 -8.25 2.20
C SER A 186 -12.31 -7.37 1.91
N THR A 187 -12.56 -6.42 2.81
CA THR A 187 -13.58 -5.39 2.66
C THR A 187 -12.91 -4.03 2.70
N ALA A 188 -12.91 -3.32 1.59
CA ALA A 188 -12.39 -1.96 1.53
C ALA A 188 -13.33 -0.98 2.25
N PHE A 189 -12.73 0.02 2.91
CA PHE A 189 -13.47 1.07 3.61
C PHE A 189 -12.79 2.43 3.48
N VAL A 190 -13.60 3.47 3.65
CA VAL A 190 -13.16 4.84 3.96
C VAL A 190 -13.43 5.08 5.43
N VAL A 191 -12.51 5.70 6.14
CA VAL A 191 -12.69 6.16 7.52
C VAL A 191 -12.41 7.65 7.62
N ASP A 192 -13.31 8.38 8.26
CA ASP A 192 -13.10 9.76 8.67
C ASP A 192 -12.21 9.75 9.93
N ILE A 193 -11.04 10.38 9.86
CA ILE A 193 -10.04 10.31 10.95
C ILE A 193 -10.43 11.12 12.19
N GLU A 194 -11.33 12.09 12.06
CA GLU A 194 -11.82 12.89 13.19
C GLU A 194 -12.92 12.17 13.96
N THR A 195 -13.86 11.55 13.24
CA THR A 195 -15.05 10.92 13.84
C THR A 195 -14.90 9.42 14.06
N GLY A 196 -14.02 8.75 13.30
CA GLY A 196 -13.87 7.29 13.25
C GLY A 196 -15.01 6.60 12.48
N GLU A 197 -15.90 7.35 11.81
CA GLU A 197 -16.99 6.77 11.03
C GLU A 197 -16.45 6.07 9.79
N GLN A 198 -16.94 4.83 9.54
CA GLN A 198 -16.49 4.01 8.41
C GLN A 198 -17.60 3.87 7.37
N THR A 199 -17.24 4.04 6.10
CA THR A 199 -18.09 3.79 4.93
C THR A 199 -17.48 2.67 4.10
N LEU A 200 -18.22 1.56 3.88
CA LEU A 200 -17.72 0.42 3.14
C LEU A 200 -17.75 0.69 1.63
N ILE A 201 -16.65 0.39 0.95
CA ILE A 201 -16.57 0.42 -0.51
C ILE A 201 -17.09 -0.92 -1.02
N ARG A 202 -18.10 -0.88 -1.90
CA ARG A 202 -18.74 -2.06 -2.45
C ARG A 202 -18.63 -2.09 -3.98
N TYR A 203 -18.42 -3.28 -4.51
CA TYR A 203 -18.40 -3.47 -5.96
C TYR A 203 -19.76 -3.10 -6.56
N PRO A 204 -19.80 -2.19 -7.57
CA PRO A 204 -21.06 -1.77 -8.17
C PRO A 204 -21.79 -2.90 -8.86
N GLY A 205 -23.05 -3.11 -8.50
CA GLY A 205 -23.91 -4.09 -9.14
C GLY A 205 -23.69 -5.53 -8.70
N ASP A 206 -22.69 -5.81 -7.89
CA ASP A 206 -22.45 -7.16 -7.42
C ASP A 206 -23.25 -7.46 -6.15
N ARG A 207 -23.76 -8.68 -6.14
CA ARG A 207 -24.47 -9.28 -5.02
C ARG A 207 -23.70 -10.46 -4.42
N ASN A 208 -22.52 -10.76 -4.98
CA ASN A 208 -21.71 -11.86 -4.52
C ASN A 208 -20.85 -11.39 -3.34
N PRO A 209 -21.06 -11.92 -2.11
CA PRO A 209 -20.25 -11.54 -0.94
C PRO A 209 -18.80 -12.04 -1.01
N LEU A 210 -18.43 -12.79 -2.08
CA LEU A 210 -17.10 -13.34 -2.28
C LEU A 210 -16.16 -12.41 -3.07
N VAL A 211 -16.62 -11.23 -3.52
CA VAL A 211 -15.71 -10.25 -4.13
C VAL A 211 -14.89 -9.57 -3.04
N THR A 212 -13.60 -9.76 -3.09
CA THR A 212 -12.65 -9.05 -2.22
C THR A 212 -12.41 -7.65 -2.77
N HIS A 213 -12.38 -6.67 -1.89
CA HIS A 213 -12.02 -5.30 -2.20
C HIS A 213 -10.94 -4.83 -1.26
N THR A 214 -9.91 -4.19 -1.81
CA THR A 214 -8.88 -3.48 -1.06
C THR A 214 -8.83 -2.02 -1.52
N ALA A 215 -8.46 -1.11 -0.63
CA ALA A 215 -8.24 0.30 -0.97
C ALA A 215 -6.90 0.73 -0.40
N TYR A 216 -5.98 1.12 -1.28
CA TYR A 216 -4.60 1.44 -0.95
C TYR A 216 -4.25 2.90 -1.15
N GLY A 217 -4.97 3.63 -2.01
CA GLY A 217 -4.75 5.03 -2.30
C GLY A 217 -6.00 5.88 -2.16
N ILE A 218 -5.86 7.11 -1.63
CA ILE A 218 -6.91 8.12 -1.62
C ILE A 218 -6.31 9.47 -2.01
N TRP A 219 -7.06 10.23 -2.79
CA TRP A 219 -6.69 11.55 -3.28
C TRP A 219 -7.85 12.53 -3.11
N ASP A 220 -7.62 13.64 -2.42
CA ASP A 220 -8.56 14.77 -2.34
C ASP A 220 -8.55 15.55 -3.66
N ASN A 221 -9.68 15.58 -4.36
CA ASN A 221 -9.85 16.29 -5.63
C ASN A 221 -9.95 17.82 -5.45
N GLU A 222 -9.94 18.32 -4.22
CA GLU A 222 -10.07 19.76 -3.87
C GLU A 222 -11.42 20.39 -4.26
N ASP A 223 -12.38 19.59 -4.71
CA ASP A 223 -13.75 20.01 -5.03
C ASP A 223 -14.78 19.45 -4.03
N GLY A 224 -14.31 18.77 -2.98
CA GLY A 224 -15.09 18.12 -1.94
C GLY A 224 -15.36 16.64 -2.24
N SER A 225 -14.87 16.13 -3.35
CA SER A 225 -14.87 14.70 -3.67
C SER A 225 -13.47 14.09 -3.52
N TYR A 226 -13.41 12.77 -3.48
CA TYR A 226 -12.16 11.99 -3.38
C TYR A 226 -12.12 10.94 -4.49
N THR A 227 -10.92 10.63 -4.95
CA THR A 227 -10.67 9.47 -5.80
C THR A 227 -9.94 8.41 -5.00
N ILE A 228 -10.42 7.16 -5.05
CA ILE A 228 -9.86 6.03 -4.33
C ILE A 228 -9.34 5.01 -5.33
N ALA A 229 -8.16 4.46 -5.05
CA ALA A 229 -7.48 3.45 -5.83
C ALA A 229 -7.29 2.16 -5.00
N GLY A 230 -7.40 1.00 -5.66
CA GLY A 230 -7.22 -0.28 -4.99
C GLY A 230 -7.32 -1.46 -5.94
N GLY A 231 -7.69 -2.62 -5.40
CA GLY A 231 -7.90 -3.85 -6.16
C GLY A 231 -9.23 -4.52 -5.82
N SER A 232 -9.80 -5.21 -6.80
CA SER A 232 -11.00 -6.03 -6.62
C SER A 232 -10.78 -7.40 -7.21
N GLY A 233 -11.10 -8.45 -6.47
CA GLY A 233 -10.96 -9.82 -6.92
C GLY A 233 -12.23 -10.62 -6.79
N SER A 234 -12.48 -11.50 -7.76
CA SER A 234 -13.51 -12.52 -7.65
C SER A 234 -12.87 -13.88 -7.38
N VAL A 235 -13.40 -14.61 -6.39
CA VAL A 235 -13.10 -16.03 -6.28
C VAL A 235 -13.84 -16.70 -7.44
N LEU A 236 -13.11 -17.26 -8.40
CA LEU A 236 -13.69 -18.09 -9.43
C LEU A 236 -14.36 -19.31 -8.76
N ASP A 237 -15.55 -19.65 -9.23
CA ASP A 237 -16.41 -20.69 -8.67
C ASP A 237 -15.63 -22.00 -8.46
N SER A 238 -15.53 -22.45 -7.21
CA SER A 238 -14.77 -23.61 -6.74
C SER A 238 -15.33 -24.97 -7.19
N SER A 239 -16.16 -25.01 -8.23
CA SER A 239 -16.75 -26.25 -8.74
C SER A 239 -15.82 -27.05 -9.65
N GLU A 240 -14.65 -26.53 -10.04
CA GLU A 240 -13.66 -27.26 -10.81
C GLU A 240 -12.36 -27.42 -10.00
N GLU A 241 -11.74 -28.60 -10.06
CA GLU A 241 -10.60 -29.02 -9.22
C GLU A 241 -9.31 -28.16 -9.38
N ASP A 242 -9.29 -27.16 -10.27
CA ASP A 242 -8.17 -26.23 -10.52
C ASP A 242 -8.55 -24.73 -10.27
N SER A 243 -9.60 -24.45 -9.51
CA SER A 243 -10.25 -23.14 -9.49
C SER A 243 -9.81 -22.20 -8.35
N ASP A 244 -8.63 -22.35 -7.78
CA ASP A 244 -8.08 -21.42 -6.78
C ASP A 244 -7.50 -20.13 -7.40
N LEU A 245 -7.68 -19.89 -8.70
CA LEU A 245 -7.24 -18.68 -9.37
C LEU A 245 -8.16 -17.50 -9.01
N VAL A 246 -7.67 -16.63 -8.15
CA VAL A 246 -8.27 -15.31 -7.91
C VAL A 246 -7.84 -14.40 -9.04
N VAL A 247 -8.77 -13.96 -9.88
CA VAL A 247 -8.52 -12.88 -10.83
C VAL A 247 -8.92 -11.58 -10.14
N ALA A 248 -7.99 -10.64 -10.04
CA ALA A 248 -8.22 -9.35 -9.43
C ALA A 248 -7.74 -8.24 -10.36
N ASP A 249 -8.61 -7.25 -10.61
CA ASP A 249 -8.30 -6.05 -11.36
C ASP A 249 -8.08 -4.87 -10.41
N ALA A 250 -7.17 -3.98 -10.78
CA ALA A 250 -7.08 -2.67 -10.15
C ALA A 250 -8.34 -1.85 -10.43
N TYR A 251 -8.67 -0.91 -9.55
CA TYR A 251 -9.82 -0.03 -9.78
C TYR A 251 -9.57 1.41 -9.31
N LEU A 252 -10.35 2.32 -9.90
CA LEU A 252 -10.60 3.67 -9.40
C LEU A 252 -12.09 3.86 -9.12
N ILE A 253 -12.40 4.64 -8.09
CA ILE A 253 -13.78 5.02 -7.73
C ILE A 253 -13.77 6.40 -7.10
N ASP A 254 -14.79 7.21 -7.40
CA ASP A 254 -15.00 8.49 -6.72
C ASP A 254 -15.89 8.32 -5.48
N TYR A 255 -15.59 9.12 -4.46
CA TYR A 255 -16.33 9.17 -3.21
C TYR A 255 -16.72 10.61 -2.86
N ASP A 256 -18.00 10.83 -2.55
CA ASP A 256 -18.53 12.07 -2.00
C ASP A 256 -18.84 11.86 -0.50
N PRO A 257 -18.04 12.45 0.40
CA PRO A 257 -18.21 12.26 1.84
C PRO A 257 -19.48 12.92 2.38
N VAL A 258 -20.01 13.96 1.73
CA VAL A 258 -21.23 14.64 2.18
C VAL A 258 -22.46 13.74 1.99
N THR A 259 -22.50 12.99 0.91
CA THR A 259 -23.64 12.10 0.59
C THR A 259 -23.36 10.62 0.93
N GLY A 260 -22.11 10.26 1.22
CA GLY A 260 -21.65 8.88 1.43
C GLY A 260 -21.74 8.02 0.17
N ARG A 261 -21.71 8.63 -1.03
CA ARG A 261 -21.92 7.94 -2.29
C ARG A 261 -20.64 7.71 -3.05
N PHE A 262 -20.60 6.55 -3.69
CA PHE A 262 -19.56 6.19 -4.66
C PHE A 262 -20.09 6.31 -6.08
N SER A 263 -19.22 6.70 -7.02
CA SER A 263 -19.51 6.87 -8.44
C SER A 263 -18.28 6.60 -9.29
N ASN A 264 -18.44 6.57 -10.61
CA ASN A 264 -17.35 6.44 -11.59
C ASN A 264 -16.43 5.23 -11.34
N TYR A 265 -16.98 4.09 -10.96
CA TYR A 265 -16.19 2.86 -10.77
C TYR A 265 -15.67 2.36 -12.11
N GLN A 266 -14.33 2.22 -12.23
CA GLN A 266 -13.66 1.71 -13.42
C GLN A 266 -12.58 0.71 -13.01
N THR A 267 -12.52 -0.44 -13.68
CA THR A 267 -11.47 -1.46 -13.47
C THR A 267 -10.40 -1.38 -14.56
N PHE A 268 -9.19 -1.79 -14.19
CA PHE A 268 -8.00 -1.77 -15.05
C PHE A 268 -7.23 -3.07 -14.87
N ALA A 269 -7.16 -3.86 -15.94
CA ALA A 269 -6.28 -5.01 -15.99
C ALA A 269 -4.88 -4.58 -16.43
N TYR A 270 -3.85 -5.12 -15.79
CA TYR A 270 -2.48 -4.94 -16.23
C TYR A 270 -2.27 -5.68 -17.56
N ASN A 271 -1.64 -5.03 -18.51
CA ASN A 271 -1.29 -5.62 -19.80
C ASN A 271 0.06 -5.10 -20.25
N ASN A 272 1.10 -5.90 -20.06
CA ASN A 272 2.45 -5.61 -20.54
C ASN A 272 2.69 -6.03 -21.99
N GLY A 273 1.66 -6.54 -22.67
CA GLY A 273 1.75 -7.03 -24.06
C GLY A 273 2.37 -8.43 -24.19
N GLU A 274 2.62 -9.13 -23.09
CA GLU A 274 3.07 -10.52 -23.09
C GLU A 274 1.87 -11.47 -22.99
N ASP A 275 2.00 -12.68 -23.57
CA ASP A 275 0.98 -13.75 -23.50
C ASP A 275 0.99 -14.45 -22.11
N GLY A 276 1.08 -13.69 -21.02
CA GLY A 276 1.04 -14.16 -19.64
C GLY A 276 -0.38 -14.16 -19.08
N VAL A 277 -0.63 -14.97 -18.06
CA VAL A 277 -1.87 -14.90 -17.27
C VAL A 277 -1.61 -13.97 -16.09
N ASP A 278 -2.08 -12.73 -16.20
CA ASP A 278 -2.09 -11.81 -15.06
C ASP A 278 -3.19 -12.26 -14.10
N LEU A 279 -2.80 -12.68 -12.91
CA LEU A 279 -3.72 -13.21 -11.92
C LEU A 279 -4.30 -12.12 -11.05
N ILE A 280 -3.46 -11.17 -10.63
CA ILE A 280 -3.84 -10.12 -9.69
C ILE A 280 -3.16 -8.83 -10.12
N THR A 281 -3.95 -7.76 -10.20
CA THR A 281 -3.43 -6.39 -10.33
C THR A 281 -4.16 -5.51 -9.33
N HIS A 282 -3.41 -4.71 -8.57
CA HIS A 282 -4.00 -3.68 -7.73
C HIS A 282 -3.15 -2.41 -7.73
N PHE A 283 -3.81 -1.27 -7.65
CA PHE A 283 -3.16 0.01 -7.40
C PHE A 283 -2.81 0.11 -5.92
N GLU A 284 -1.56 0.45 -5.62
CA GLU A 284 -1.03 0.56 -4.26
C GLU A 284 -1.03 2.01 -3.73
N GLY A 285 -1.23 2.98 -4.59
CA GLY A 285 -1.23 4.38 -4.25
C GLY A 285 -1.84 5.23 -5.36
N ILE A 286 -1.89 6.54 -5.15
CA ILE A 286 -2.47 7.48 -6.09
C ILE A 286 -1.82 8.87 -5.95
N TYR A 287 -1.53 9.49 -7.06
CA TYR A 287 -1.16 10.88 -7.19
C TYR A 287 -1.84 11.47 -8.42
N ARG A 288 -2.34 12.69 -8.34
CA ARG A 288 -2.90 13.42 -9.47
C ARG A 288 -2.10 14.70 -9.69
N ASP A 289 -1.67 14.92 -10.94
CA ASP A 289 -0.93 16.13 -11.30
C ASP A 289 -1.86 17.32 -11.59
N ASP A 290 -1.24 18.49 -11.83
CA ASP A 290 -1.96 19.74 -12.16
C ASP A 290 -2.70 19.69 -13.53
N HIS A 291 -2.39 18.69 -14.37
CA HIS A 291 -3.06 18.44 -15.64
C HIS A 291 -4.27 17.52 -15.50
N GLY A 292 -4.44 16.92 -14.32
CA GLY A 292 -5.55 16.03 -14.02
C GLY A 292 -5.27 14.57 -14.32
N ILE A 293 -4.02 14.23 -14.65
CA ILE A 293 -3.58 12.85 -14.89
C ILE A 293 -3.32 12.15 -13.55
N TYR A 294 -3.89 10.96 -13.39
CA TYR A 294 -3.63 10.11 -12.25
C TYR A 294 -2.44 9.21 -12.53
N TYR A 295 -1.50 9.17 -11.60
CA TYR A 295 -0.36 8.27 -11.57
C TYR A 295 -0.59 7.26 -10.45
N LEU A 296 -0.57 5.99 -10.79
CA LEU A 296 -1.04 4.88 -9.97
C LEU A 296 0.05 3.82 -9.89
N PRO A 297 0.89 3.81 -8.84
CA PRO A 297 1.78 2.69 -8.63
C PRO A 297 0.96 1.42 -8.42
N ALA A 298 1.44 0.34 -8.97
CA ALA A 298 0.72 -0.92 -8.99
C ALA A 298 1.66 -2.10 -8.73
N THR A 299 1.07 -3.16 -8.19
CA THR A 299 1.66 -4.48 -8.13
C THR A 299 0.82 -5.42 -8.98
N SER A 300 1.49 -6.10 -9.92
CA SER A 300 0.87 -7.14 -10.74
C SER A 300 1.53 -8.48 -10.45
N VAL A 301 0.72 -9.50 -10.20
CA VAL A 301 1.20 -10.87 -9.99
C VAL A 301 0.84 -11.68 -11.22
N SER A 302 1.83 -12.26 -11.86
CA SER A 302 1.67 -13.16 -13.01
C SER A 302 2.19 -14.56 -12.67
N PHE A 303 1.57 -15.57 -13.27
CA PHE A 303 2.01 -16.94 -13.16
C PHE A 303 2.80 -17.35 -14.42
N ASN A 304 4.04 -17.69 -14.25
CA ASN A 304 4.93 -18.15 -15.33
C ASN A 304 5.28 -19.64 -15.18
N GLY A 305 4.26 -20.51 -15.12
CA GLY A 305 4.40 -21.96 -15.15
C GLY A 305 5.16 -22.63 -14.01
N ASP A 306 6.22 -22.01 -13.52
CA ASP A 306 7.10 -22.54 -12.47
C ASP A 306 7.08 -21.71 -11.17
N ARG A 307 6.65 -20.44 -11.23
CA ARG A 307 6.59 -19.53 -10.05
C ARG A 307 5.73 -18.30 -10.32
N ASP A 308 5.20 -17.76 -9.25
CA ASP A 308 4.56 -16.44 -9.25
C ASP A 308 5.65 -15.35 -9.31
N LEU A 309 5.43 -14.34 -10.16
CA LEU A 309 6.26 -13.16 -10.26
C LEU A 309 5.42 -11.95 -9.88
N ALA A 310 5.92 -11.13 -8.98
CA ALA A 310 5.30 -9.85 -8.66
C ALA A 310 6.12 -8.71 -9.27
N THR A 311 5.49 -7.89 -10.09
CA THR A 311 6.12 -6.79 -10.82
C THR A 311 5.53 -5.47 -10.40
N ALA A 312 6.40 -4.52 -10.03
CA ALA A 312 6.01 -3.13 -9.83
C ALA A 312 5.84 -2.43 -11.17
N SER A 313 4.78 -1.65 -11.30
CA SER A 313 4.51 -0.82 -12.46
C SER A 313 3.87 0.51 -12.03
N VAL A 314 3.74 1.44 -12.97
CA VAL A 314 2.95 2.65 -12.81
C VAL A 314 1.97 2.73 -13.98
N ALA A 315 0.70 2.90 -13.65
CA ALA A 315 -0.33 3.21 -14.62
C ALA A 315 -0.61 4.71 -14.67
N THR A 316 -0.93 5.25 -15.83
CA THR A 316 -1.51 6.58 -15.97
C THR A 316 -2.92 6.48 -16.49
N VAL A 317 -3.82 7.28 -15.91
CA VAL A 317 -5.25 7.33 -16.27
C VAL A 317 -5.69 8.78 -16.33
N GLU A 318 -6.42 9.13 -17.38
CA GLU A 318 -7.04 10.44 -17.53
C GLU A 318 -8.56 10.38 -17.26
N ARG A 319 -9.18 11.54 -17.10
CA ARG A 319 -10.63 11.65 -17.07
C ARG A 319 -11.18 12.12 -18.41
N ASN A 320 -12.29 11.51 -18.82
CA ASN A 320 -13.10 11.98 -19.91
C ASN A 320 -13.76 13.33 -19.56
N CYS A 321 -14.25 14.05 -20.59
CA CYS A 321 -14.94 15.32 -20.41
C CYS A 321 -16.23 15.24 -19.57
N ASP A 322 -16.82 14.06 -19.41
CA ASP A 322 -18.01 13.81 -18.58
C ASP A 322 -17.67 13.46 -17.11
N GLY A 323 -16.37 13.42 -16.77
CA GLY A 323 -15.86 13.12 -15.44
C GLY A 323 -15.63 11.64 -15.17
N SER A 324 -15.97 10.73 -16.07
CA SER A 324 -15.62 9.31 -15.96
C SER A 324 -14.11 9.10 -16.18
N PHE A 325 -13.57 7.98 -15.73
CA PHE A 325 -12.20 7.59 -16.09
C PHE A 325 -12.14 7.00 -17.50
N GLU A 326 -11.00 7.12 -18.16
CA GLU A 326 -10.73 6.35 -19.38
C GLU A 326 -10.83 4.86 -19.12
N GLU A 327 -11.24 4.10 -20.16
CA GLU A 327 -11.43 2.65 -20.04
C GLU A 327 -10.11 1.88 -19.96
N MET A 328 -9.02 2.48 -20.41
CA MET A 328 -7.69 1.86 -20.45
C MET A 328 -6.66 2.75 -19.77
N ALA A 329 -5.76 2.12 -19.02
CA ALA A 329 -4.58 2.77 -18.47
C ALA A 329 -3.38 2.59 -19.41
N GLU A 330 -2.47 3.57 -19.42
CA GLU A 330 -1.14 3.40 -19.99
C GLU A 330 -0.20 2.85 -18.90
N TRP A 331 0.46 1.72 -19.15
CA TRP A 331 1.32 1.04 -18.21
C TRP A 331 2.80 1.24 -18.50
N SER A 332 3.60 1.41 -17.45
CA SER A 332 5.05 1.48 -17.49
C SER A 332 5.63 0.61 -16.38
N ASP A 333 6.38 -0.41 -16.74
CA ASP A 333 7.02 -1.29 -15.78
C ASP A 333 8.18 -0.59 -15.08
N LEU A 334 8.32 -0.88 -13.80
CA LEU A 334 9.48 -0.51 -13.02
C LEU A 334 10.45 -1.70 -13.04
N ASP A 335 11.40 -1.68 -13.97
CA ASP A 335 12.47 -2.69 -14.06
C ASP A 335 13.41 -2.54 -12.86
N VAL A 336 13.03 -3.15 -11.71
CA VAL A 336 13.79 -3.00 -10.48
C VAL A 336 15.02 -3.90 -10.50
N ILE A 337 16.16 -3.32 -10.91
CA ILE A 337 17.44 -4.00 -11.00
C ILE A 337 18.30 -3.63 -9.78
N LYS A 338 18.94 -4.62 -9.16
CA LYS A 338 19.84 -4.41 -8.03
C LYS A 338 21.00 -3.51 -8.44
N SER A 339 21.16 -2.38 -7.74
CA SER A 339 22.18 -1.37 -8.04
C SER A 339 23.59 -1.94 -8.17
N GLY A 340 24.25 -1.62 -9.29
CA GLY A 340 25.61 -2.08 -9.60
C GLY A 340 25.72 -3.52 -10.09
N THR A 341 24.62 -4.15 -10.44
CA THR A 341 24.55 -5.52 -10.97
C THR A 341 23.55 -5.58 -12.14
N ASP A 342 23.49 -6.74 -12.81
CA ASP A 342 22.44 -7.06 -13.80
C ASP A 342 21.37 -8.00 -13.19
N VAL A 343 21.24 -8.03 -11.85
CA VAL A 343 20.31 -8.93 -11.16
C VAL A 343 18.97 -8.26 -11.05
N GLU A 344 17.98 -8.81 -11.73
CA GLU A 344 16.57 -8.39 -11.64
C GLU A 344 15.93 -8.88 -10.35
N SER A 345 14.94 -8.12 -9.86
CA SER A 345 14.11 -8.56 -8.75
C SER A 345 13.22 -9.73 -9.18
N ILE A 346 12.96 -10.64 -8.26
CA ILE A 346 11.96 -11.70 -8.45
C ILE A 346 10.60 -11.32 -7.89
N LEU A 347 10.55 -10.28 -7.07
CA LEU A 347 9.37 -9.64 -6.56
C LEU A 347 9.68 -8.16 -6.40
N SER A 348 8.82 -7.31 -6.92
CA SER A 348 8.85 -5.87 -6.66
C SER A 348 7.43 -5.33 -6.49
N THR A 349 7.29 -4.32 -5.64
CA THR A 349 6.03 -3.62 -5.39
C THR A 349 6.25 -2.12 -5.49
N GLY A 350 5.37 -1.41 -6.16
CA GLY A 350 5.33 0.05 -6.16
C GLY A 350 4.25 0.52 -5.20
N ASN A 351 4.60 0.88 -3.96
CA ASN A 351 3.63 1.04 -2.88
C ASN A 351 2.99 2.44 -2.83
N SER A 352 3.70 3.46 -3.26
CA SER A 352 3.17 4.84 -3.24
C SER A 352 3.92 5.74 -4.19
N ILE A 353 3.29 6.87 -4.54
CA ILE A 353 3.84 7.86 -5.47
C ILE A 353 3.51 9.28 -5.02
N PHE A 354 4.46 10.19 -5.22
CA PHE A 354 4.23 11.62 -5.14
C PHE A 354 5.06 12.34 -6.20
N ALA A 355 4.41 13.16 -7.01
CA ALA A 355 4.98 13.75 -8.22
C ALA A 355 5.56 12.65 -9.14
N ASN A 356 6.85 12.69 -9.42
CA ASN A 356 7.53 11.67 -10.21
C ASN A 356 8.34 10.66 -9.38
N GLN A 357 8.12 10.59 -8.05
CA GLN A 357 8.85 9.69 -7.16
C GLN A 357 7.95 8.54 -6.70
N VAL A 358 8.37 7.31 -6.98
CA VAL A 358 7.72 6.09 -6.51
C VAL A 358 8.57 5.47 -5.40
N VAL A 359 7.94 5.02 -4.34
CA VAL A 359 8.58 4.22 -3.30
C VAL A 359 8.02 2.80 -3.29
N GLY A 360 8.87 1.85 -2.93
CA GLY A 360 8.49 0.44 -2.88
C GLY A 360 9.57 -0.42 -2.26
N PHE A 361 9.43 -1.72 -2.42
CA PHE A 361 10.49 -2.66 -2.06
C PHE A 361 10.64 -3.75 -3.13
N ALA A 362 11.80 -4.41 -3.12
CA ALA A 362 12.09 -5.49 -4.05
C ALA A 362 12.91 -6.59 -3.38
N ASN A 363 12.70 -7.81 -3.82
CA ASN A 363 13.43 -9.00 -3.40
C ASN A 363 14.33 -9.50 -4.51
N TYR A 364 15.59 -9.75 -4.19
CA TYR A 364 16.60 -10.21 -5.13
C TYR A 364 17.15 -11.58 -4.70
N PRO A 365 17.43 -12.49 -5.66
CA PRO A 365 18.08 -13.74 -5.31
C PRO A 365 19.51 -13.48 -4.84
N VAL A 366 19.91 -14.13 -3.75
CA VAL A 366 21.30 -14.18 -3.30
C VAL A 366 21.95 -15.39 -3.94
N ASP A 367 23.15 -15.22 -4.53
CA ASP A 367 23.95 -16.29 -5.15
C ASP A 367 23.29 -17.05 -6.32
N GLY A 368 22.34 -16.43 -7.03
CA GLY A 368 21.68 -17.03 -8.21
C GLY A 368 20.71 -18.16 -7.88
N GLY A 369 20.38 -18.38 -6.61
CA GLY A 369 19.35 -19.33 -6.14
C GLY A 369 18.11 -18.62 -5.61
N SER A 370 16.94 -19.25 -5.71
CA SER A 370 15.68 -18.69 -5.23
C SER A 370 15.42 -18.89 -3.72
N GLU A 371 16.30 -19.61 -3.02
CA GLU A 371 16.05 -20.00 -1.63
C GLU A 371 16.43 -18.93 -0.58
N THR A 372 17.34 -18.01 -0.95
CA THR A 372 17.74 -16.91 -0.07
C THR A 372 17.50 -15.60 -0.79
N LEU A 373 16.73 -14.71 -0.20
CA LEU A 373 16.36 -13.41 -0.77
C LEU A 373 16.98 -12.27 0.04
N GLU A 374 17.42 -11.25 -0.67
CA GLU A 374 17.76 -9.94 -0.10
C GLU A 374 16.63 -8.96 -0.43
N SER A 375 16.06 -8.34 0.58
CA SER A 375 14.96 -7.38 0.42
C SER A 375 15.48 -5.95 0.62
N LEU A 376 15.17 -5.07 -0.31
CA LEU A 376 15.61 -3.67 -0.27
C LEU A 376 14.44 -2.73 -0.56
N GLY A 377 14.31 -1.68 0.25
CA GLY A 377 13.48 -0.54 -0.12
C GLY A 377 14.12 0.23 -1.28
N PHE A 378 13.31 0.79 -2.15
CA PHE A 378 13.79 1.60 -3.27
C PHE A 378 12.97 2.88 -3.47
N VAL A 379 13.62 3.84 -4.13
CA VAL A 379 12.99 5.00 -4.74
C VAL A 379 13.23 4.94 -6.24
N ALA A 380 12.17 5.12 -7.03
CA ALA A 380 12.24 5.24 -8.48
C ALA A 380 11.78 6.63 -8.92
N SER A 381 12.53 7.27 -9.83
CA SER A 381 12.16 8.55 -10.43
C SER A 381 11.63 8.30 -11.84
N LEU A 382 10.37 8.65 -12.07
CA LEU A 382 9.77 8.64 -13.40
C LEU A 382 10.34 9.80 -14.22
N ALA A 383 10.59 9.55 -15.51
CA ALA A 383 11.21 10.52 -16.43
C ALA A 383 10.26 11.67 -16.81
#